data_9f1a393ae44502004685c82df1e6e049
#
_entry.id   9f1a393ae44502004685c82df1e6e049
#
_cell.length_a   1.000
_cell.length_b   1.000
_cell.length_c   1.000
_cell.angle_alpha   90.00
_cell.angle_beta   90.00
_cell.angle_gamma   90.00
#
_symmetry.space_group_name_H-M   'P 1'
#
loop_
_entity.id
_entity.type
_entity.pdbx_description
1 polymer ?
#
loop_
_entity_poly.entity_id
_entity_poly.type
_entity_poly.pdbx_seq_one_letter_code
_entity_poly.pdbx_strand_id
1 'polypeptide(L)'
;FKAKQLIETLKKDQKVLFLSFARATISRVEEQAGDLIPEGTKQQIEINTYHGFIWNILKHHGYLLNSHPIHLLLPHETGRLLSDVPLNKRASKMQELFLAEGLVHFDMFAKLCSQLLTESKALRKLICAMYPVIILDEFQDTNMDEWNLIKILGSESKLIALADPEQRIYDFRGAD
;
A
#
# COMPACT_ATOMS: atom_id res chain seq x y z
N PHE A 1 -10.30 20.60 1.01
CA PHE A 1 -11.11 21.24 -0.05
C PHE A 1 -11.21 20.39 -1.34
N LYS A 2 -10.10 19.86 -1.88
CA LYS A 2 -10.12 19.02 -3.09
C LYS A 2 -10.82 17.67 -2.89
N ALA A 3 -10.69 17.03 -1.74
CA ALA A 3 -11.33 15.74 -1.48
C ALA A 3 -12.86 15.81 -1.57
N LYS A 4 -13.49 16.87 -1.05
CA LYS A 4 -14.95 17.07 -1.11
C LYS A 4 -15.48 17.12 -2.55
N GLN A 5 -14.81 17.88 -3.43
CA GLN A 5 -15.17 17.96 -4.85
C GLN A 5 -15.01 16.62 -5.58
N LEU A 6 -14.01 15.83 -5.18
CA LEU A 6 -13.76 14.52 -5.77
C LEU A 6 -14.86 13.52 -5.36
N ILE A 7 -15.31 13.56 -4.11
CA ILE A 7 -16.36 12.65 -3.60
C ILE A 7 -17.68 12.85 -4.36
N GLU A 8 -18.03 14.09 -4.71
CA GLU A 8 -19.27 14.41 -5.45
C GLU A 8 -19.31 13.75 -6.86
N THR A 9 -18.15 13.33 -7.38
CA THR A 9 -18.04 12.66 -8.69
C THR A 9 -18.03 11.14 -8.59
N LEU A 10 -17.98 10.58 -7.37
CA LEU A 10 -17.90 9.13 -7.15
C LEU A 10 -19.26 8.45 -7.24
N LYS A 11 -19.26 7.21 -7.71
CA LYS A 11 -20.40 6.30 -7.57
C LYS A 11 -20.51 5.82 -6.12
N LYS A 12 -21.69 5.30 -5.76
CA LYS A 12 -21.98 4.86 -4.38
C LYS A 12 -20.99 3.86 -3.81
N ASP A 13 -20.44 2.99 -4.65
CA ASP A 13 -19.52 1.92 -4.24
C ASP A 13 -18.05 2.31 -4.39
N GLN A 14 -17.78 3.55 -4.78
CA GLN A 14 -16.43 4.07 -4.99
C GLN A 14 -15.95 4.89 -3.79
N LYS A 15 -14.65 4.87 -3.57
CA LYS A 15 -14.00 5.61 -2.49
C LYS A 15 -12.79 6.40 -3.01
N VAL A 16 -12.49 7.51 -2.36
CA VAL A 16 -11.16 8.11 -2.40
C VAL A 16 -10.29 7.35 -1.42
N LEU A 17 -9.16 6.83 -1.88
CA LEU A 17 -8.14 6.24 -1.02
C LEU A 17 -7.09 7.28 -0.67
N PHE A 18 -6.84 7.48 0.64
CA PHE A 18 -5.74 8.30 1.15
C PHE A 18 -4.68 7.39 1.76
N LEU A 19 -3.45 7.46 1.26
CA LEU A 19 -2.32 6.68 1.73
C LEU A 19 -1.25 7.59 2.32
N SER A 20 -0.77 7.27 3.53
CA SER A 20 0.34 7.93 4.18
C SER A 20 1.31 6.92 4.81
N PHE A 21 2.59 7.29 4.95
CA PHE A 21 3.56 6.48 5.68
C PHE A 21 3.40 6.59 7.19
N ALA A 22 2.93 7.72 7.68
CA ALA A 22 2.85 8.02 9.11
C ALA A 22 1.45 7.77 9.69
N ARG A 23 1.36 6.91 10.71
CA ARG A 23 0.10 6.70 11.45
C ARG A 23 -0.42 7.98 12.12
N ALA A 24 0.49 8.84 12.58
CA ALA A 24 0.10 10.11 13.17
C ALA A 24 -0.63 11.04 12.18
N THR A 25 -0.22 11.02 10.91
CA THR A 25 -0.90 11.75 9.84
C THR A 25 -2.31 11.18 9.61
N ILE A 26 -2.46 9.87 9.62
CA ILE A 26 -3.75 9.20 9.47
C ILE A 26 -4.73 9.68 10.54
N SER A 27 -4.37 9.60 11.83
CA SER A 27 -5.23 10.05 12.92
C SER A 27 -5.63 11.53 12.80
N ARG A 28 -4.68 12.39 12.39
CA ARG A 28 -4.94 13.81 12.18
C ARG A 28 -5.88 14.05 10.99
N VAL A 29 -5.72 13.31 9.90
CA VAL A 29 -6.60 13.41 8.72
C VAL A 29 -7.99 12.88 9.05
N GLU A 30 -8.11 11.81 9.83
CA GLU A 30 -9.40 11.27 10.30
C GLU A 30 -10.16 12.29 11.18
N GLU A 31 -9.48 12.94 12.12
CA GLU A 31 -10.07 14.01 12.95
C GLU A 31 -10.55 15.18 12.07
N GLN A 32 -9.68 15.71 11.20
CA GLN A 32 -10.04 16.83 10.33
C GLN A 32 -11.13 16.47 9.31
N ALA A 33 -11.10 15.25 8.79
CA ALA A 33 -12.14 14.74 7.90
C ALA A 33 -13.49 14.63 8.63
N GLY A 34 -13.45 14.29 9.93
CA GLY A 34 -14.62 14.23 10.79
C GLY A 34 -15.41 15.54 10.85
N ASP A 35 -14.68 16.66 10.89
CA ASP A 35 -15.26 18.00 11.00
C ASP A 35 -15.68 18.63 9.65
N LEU A 36 -14.98 18.27 8.57
CA LEU A 36 -15.11 18.94 7.28
C LEU A 36 -16.00 18.16 6.27
N ILE A 37 -16.22 16.87 6.50
CA ILE A 37 -16.92 15.98 5.57
C ILE A 37 -18.29 15.61 6.14
N PRO A 38 -19.39 15.79 5.38
CA PRO A 38 -20.72 15.37 5.81
C PRO A 38 -20.75 13.87 6.15
N GLU A 39 -21.45 13.49 7.21
CA GLU A 39 -21.51 12.10 7.68
C GLU A 39 -21.88 11.09 6.60
N GLY A 40 -22.77 11.44 5.70
CA GLY A 40 -23.18 10.57 4.58
C GLY A 40 -22.08 10.30 3.53
N THR A 41 -21.00 11.08 3.53
CA THR A 41 -19.87 10.95 2.59
C THR A 41 -18.62 10.38 3.22
N LYS A 42 -18.56 10.24 4.55
CA LYS A 42 -17.42 9.64 5.26
C LYS A 42 -17.11 8.22 4.79
N GLN A 43 -18.14 7.46 4.43
CA GLN A 43 -17.99 6.09 3.92
C GLN A 43 -17.29 6.01 2.54
N GLN A 44 -17.22 7.12 1.82
CA GLN A 44 -16.56 7.22 0.52
C GLN A 44 -15.09 7.66 0.62
N ILE A 45 -14.55 7.73 1.81
CA ILE A 45 -13.12 7.95 2.03
C ILE A 45 -12.57 6.78 2.82
N GLU A 46 -11.48 6.23 2.33
CA GLU A 46 -10.69 5.24 3.05
C GLU A 46 -9.30 5.82 3.30
N ILE A 47 -8.91 5.85 4.57
CA ILE A 47 -7.63 6.38 5.01
C ILE A 47 -6.81 5.20 5.54
N ASN A 48 -5.61 5.00 5.01
CA ASN A 48 -4.79 3.86 5.37
C ASN A 48 -3.29 4.19 5.28
N THR A 49 -2.45 3.36 5.89
CA THR A 49 -1.02 3.38 5.61
C THR A 49 -0.73 2.65 4.30
N TYR A 50 0.38 3.00 3.63
CA TYR A 50 0.86 2.23 2.47
C TYR A 50 0.97 0.73 2.80
N HIS A 51 1.62 0.39 3.90
CA HIS A 51 1.77 -1.01 4.33
C HIS A 51 0.43 -1.67 4.68
N GLY A 52 -0.49 -0.96 5.33
CA GLY A 52 -1.81 -1.48 5.67
C GLY A 52 -2.65 -1.81 4.44
N PHE A 53 -2.66 -0.91 3.46
CA PHE A 53 -3.34 -1.11 2.19
C PHE A 53 -2.75 -2.30 1.42
N ILE A 54 -1.43 -2.35 1.26
CA ILE A 54 -0.73 -3.44 0.56
C ILE A 54 -0.98 -4.76 1.27
N TRP A 55 -0.86 -4.79 2.60
CA TRP A 55 -1.12 -6.01 3.39
C TRP A 55 -2.54 -6.52 3.20
N ASN A 56 -3.53 -5.63 3.18
CA ASN A 56 -4.91 -6.02 2.96
C ASN A 56 -5.10 -6.73 1.60
N ILE A 57 -4.47 -6.24 0.55
CA ILE A 57 -4.49 -6.88 -0.77
C ILE A 57 -3.78 -8.25 -0.73
N LEU A 58 -2.57 -8.32 -0.18
CA LEU A 58 -1.78 -9.55 -0.14
C LEU A 58 -2.45 -10.63 0.72
N LYS A 59 -2.96 -10.26 1.88
CA LYS A 59 -3.65 -11.19 2.79
C LYS A 59 -4.82 -11.91 2.12
N HIS A 60 -5.58 -11.21 1.28
CA HIS A 60 -6.79 -11.75 0.67
C HIS A 60 -6.55 -12.37 -0.73
N HIS A 61 -5.53 -11.91 -1.43
CA HIS A 61 -5.33 -12.28 -2.83
C HIS A 61 -3.91 -12.79 -3.15
N GLY A 62 -2.98 -12.68 -2.22
CA GLY A 62 -1.58 -13.06 -2.46
C GLY A 62 -1.39 -14.55 -2.76
N TYR A 63 -2.35 -15.40 -2.36
CA TYR A 63 -2.34 -16.83 -2.71
C TYR A 63 -2.35 -17.08 -4.22
N LEU A 64 -2.75 -16.09 -5.02
CA LEU A 64 -2.69 -16.19 -6.49
C LEU A 64 -1.26 -16.25 -7.02
N LEU A 65 -0.26 -15.85 -6.21
CA LEU A 65 1.16 -15.89 -6.60
C LEU A 65 1.85 -17.21 -6.26
N ASN A 66 1.40 -17.92 -5.24
CA ASN A 66 2.11 -19.08 -4.69
C ASN A 66 1.22 -20.27 -4.32
N SER A 67 -0.12 -20.14 -4.47
CA SER A 67 -1.12 -21.15 -4.11
C SER A 67 -1.20 -21.48 -2.60
N HIS A 68 -0.58 -20.67 -1.74
CA HIS A 68 -0.62 -20.83 -0.29
C HIS A 68 -1.37 -19.67 0.38
N PRO A 69 -2.04 -19.91 1.54
CA PRO A 69 -2.53 -18.83 2.38
C PRO A 69 -1.39 -17.89 2.78
N ILE A 70 -1.65 -16.59 2.79
CA ILE A 70 -0.63 -15.59 3.10
C ILE A 70 -0.61 -15.30 4.59
N HIS A 71 0.56 -15.39 5.18
CA HIS A 71 0.83 -15.12 6.60
C HIS A 71 1.92 -14.07 6.74
N LEU A 72 1.69 -13.11 7.65
CA LEU A 72 2.68 -12.09 7.95
C LEU A 72 3.80 -12.68 8.79
N LEU A 73 5.03 -12.53 8.34
CA LEU A 73 6.22 -12.87 9.10
C LEU A 73 6.54 -11.72 10.07
N LEU A 74 6.32 -11.95 11.36
CA LEU A 74 6.54 -10.95 12.39
C LEU A 74 8.03 -10.74 12.70
N PRO A 75 8.45 -9.56 13.20
CA PRO A 75 9.87 -9.26 13.45
C PRO A 75 10.60 -10.29 14.30
N HIS A 76 9.96 -10.83 15.33
CA HIS A 76 10.57 -11.85 16.20
C HIS A 76 10.73 -13.21 15.48
N GLU A 77 9.82 -13.56 14.59
CA GLU A 77 9.91 -14.76 13.74
C GLU A 77 10.98 -14.59 12.69
N THR A 78 11.05 -13.40 12.06
CA THR A 78 12.11 -13.03 11.12
C THR A 78 13.48 -13.17 11.78
N GLY A 79 13.65 -12.63 12.99
CA GLY A 79 14.89 -12.75 13.75
C GLY A 79 15.32 -14.21 13.93
N ARG A 80 14.39 -15.10 14.29
CA ARG A 80 14.67 -16.53 14.51
C ARG A 80 14.95 -17.28 13.19
N LEU A 81 14.17 -17.03 12.14
CA LEU A 81 14.31 -17.73 10.85
C LEU A 81 15.52 -17.28 10.04
N LEU A 82 15.98 -16.06 10.26
CA LEU A 82 17.11 -15.47 9.53
C LEU A 82 18.37 -15.28 10.37
N SER A 83 18.42 -15.78 11.64
CA SER A 83 19.58 -15.65 12.53
C SER A 83 20.86 -16.18 11.89
N ASP A 84 20.78 -17.37 11.29
CA ASP A 84 21.91 -18.09 10.70
C ASP A 84 22.06 -17.84 9.20
N VAL A 85 21.23 -16.98 8.63
CA VAL A 85 21.25 -16.66 7.20
C VAL A 85 22.10 -15.41 6.96
N PRO A 86 23.18 -15.50 6.15
CA PRO A 86 23.99 -14.36 5.74
C PRO A 86 23.15 -13.25 5.12
N LEU A 87 23.49 -11.99 5.39
CA LEU A 87 22.71 -10.81 4.92
C LEU A 87 22.43 -10.85 3.42
N ASN A 88 23.41 -11.19 2.61
CA ASN A 88 23.29 -11.29 1.14
C ASN A 88 22.37 -12.43 0.67
N LYS A 89 21.99 -13.37 1.53
CA LYS A 89 21.09 -14.48 1.22
C LYS A 89 19.69 -14.32 1.82
N ARG A 90 19.46 -13.32 2.68
CA ARG A 90 18.17 -13.13 3.36
C ARG A 90 17.04 -12.86 2.41
N ALA A 91 17.24 -12.03 1.38
CA ALA A 91 16.22 -11.77 0.36
C ALA A 91 15.80 -13.06 -0.37
N SER A 92 16.76 -13.90 -0.76
CA SER A 92 16.48 -15.20 -1.39
C SER A 92 15.76 -16.15 -0.45
N LYS A 93 16.13 -16.16 0.85
CA LYS A 93 15.46 -17.00 1.86
C LYS A 93 14.03 -16.56 2.12
N MET A 94 13.78 -15.25 2.19
CA MET A 94 12.41 -14.73 2.31
C MET A 94 11.56 -15.10 1.09
N GLN A 95 12.12 -15.04 -0.12
CA GLN A 95 11.44 -15.46 -1.34
C GLN A 95 11.11 -16.96 -1.31
N GLU A 96 12.01 -17.80 -0.83
CA GLU A 96 11.80 -19.24 -0.65
C GLU A 96 10.63 -19.49 0.32
N LEU A 97 10.65 -18.85 1.50
CA LEU A 97 9.59 -18.96 2.51
C LEU A 97 8.22 -18.51 1.98
N PHE A 98 8.21 -17.45 1.18
CA PHE A 98 6.99 -17.01 0.51
C PHE A 98 6.46 -18.07 -0.46
N LEU A 99 7.30 -18.63 -1.29
CA LEU A 99 6.88 -19.62 -2.29
C LEU A 99 6.45 -20.95 -1.66
N ALA A 100 7.14 -21.39 -0.61
CA ALA A 100 6.89 -22.68 0.02
C ALA A 100 5.77 -22.66 1.07
N GLU A 101 5.61 -21.55 1.80
CA GLU A 101 4.78 -21.49 3.01
C GLU A 101 3.82 -20.29 3.05
N GLY A 102 3.91 -19.37 2.08
CA GLY A 102 3.12 -18.14 2.07
C GLY A 102 3.54 -17.11 3.13
N LEU A 103 4.75 -17.23 3.68
CA LEU A 103 5.28 -16.29 4.68
C LEU A 103 5.78 -15.02 4.00
N VAL A 104 5.26 -13.86 4.39
CA VAL A 104 5.57 -12.58 3.77
C VAL A 104 6.18 -11.62 4.79
N HIS A 105 7.41 -11.20 4.54
CA HIS A 105 8.04 -10.10 5.28
C HIS A 105 7.60 -8.75 4.71
N PHE A 106 7.50 -7.72 5.55
CA PHE A 106 7.00 -6.41 5.12
C PHE A 106 7.86 -5.74 4.03
N ASP A 107 9.18 -6.02 3.96
CA ASP A 107 10.05 -5.53 2.88
C ASP A 107 9.65 -6.09 1.49
N MET A 108 8.88 -7.17 1.45
CA MET A 108 8.41 -7.77 0.21
C MET A 108 7.04 -7.23 -0.25
N PHE A 109 6.37 -6.45 0.58
CA PHE A 109 4.99 -6.03 0.37
C PHE A 109 4.77 -5.34 -0.98
N ALA A 110 5.48 -4.26 -1.24
CA ALA A 110 5.30 -3.49 -2.47
C ALA A 110 5.66 -4.30 -3.72
N LYS A 111 6.75 -5.06 -3.66
CA LYS A 111 7.19 -5.93 -4.75
C LYS A 111 6.16 -7.01 -5.07
N LEU A 112 5.68 -7.76 -4.07
CA LEU A 112 4.69 -8.82 -4.25
C LEU A 112 3.34 -8.27 -4.72
N CYS A 113 2.90 -7.14 -4.16
CA CYS A 113 1.66 -6.49 -4.58
C CYS A 113 1.77 -5.99 -6.03
N SER A 114 2.90 -5.43 -6.44
CA SER A 114 3.17 -5.04 -7.82
C SER A 114 3.10 -6.22 -8.78
N GLN A 115 3.71 -7.33 -8.41
CA GLN A 115 3.65 -8.58 -9.18
C GLN A 115 2.20 -9.06 -9.29
N LEU A 116 1.49 -9.18 -8.19
CA LEU A 116 0.09 -9.62 -8.13
C LEU A 116 -0.83 -8.78 -9.03
N LEU A 117 -0.72 -7.46 -8.97
CA LEU A 117 -1.56 -6.56 -9.77
C LEU A 117 -1.13 -6.51 -11.25
N THR A 118 0.10 -6.88 -11.56
CA THR A 118 0.58 -7.02 -12.94
C THR A 118 0.04 -8.31 -13.57
N GLU A 119 0.12 -9.42 -12.85
CA GLU A 119 -0.34 -10.74 -13.31
C GLU A 119 -1.87 -10.83 -13.34
N SER A 120 -2.55 -10.31 -12.31
CA SER A 120 -4.00 -10.31 -12.23
C SER A 120 -4.60 -8.97 -12.67
N LYS A 121 -4.80 -8.79 -13.97
CA LYS A 121 -5.49 -7.60 -14.54
C LYS A 121 -6.90 -7.43 -13.98
N ALA A 122 -7.61 -8.53 -13.69
CA ALA A 122 -8.95 -8.48 -13.14
C ALA A 122 -8.96 -7.89 -11.72
N LEU A 123 -8.02 -8.33 -10.86
CA LEU A 123 -7.88 -7.79 -9.51
C LEU A 123 -7.48 -6.31 -9.53
N ARG A 124 -6.51 -5.93 -10.40
CA ARG A 124 -6.13 -4.53 -10.57
C ARG A 124 -7.33 -3.67 -10.95
N LYS A 125 -8.10 -4.07 -11.96
CA LYS A 125 -9.31 -3.35 -12.37
C LYS A 125 -10.33 -3.23 -11.25
N LEU A 126 -10.53 -4.28 -10.47
CA LEU A 126 -11.44 -4.27 -9.33
C LEU A 126 -11.00 -3.24 -8.28
N ILE A 127 -9.73 -3.25 -7.90
CA ILE A 127 -9.16 -2.30 -6.92
C ILE A 127 -9.27 -0.86 -7.44
N CYS A 128 -8.86 -0.62 -8.69
CA CYS A 128 -8.92 0.73 -9.27
C CYS A 128 -10.36 1.20 -9.50
N ALA A 129 -11.30 0.30 -9.77
CA ALA A 129 -12.72 0.65 -9.85
C ALA A 129 -13.29 1.04 -8.48
N MET A 130 -12.84 0.41 -7.40
CA MET A 130 -13.19 0.77 -6.02
C MET A 130 -12.54 2.10 -5.60
N TYR A 131 -11.30 2.33 -6.03
CA TYR A 131 -10.52 3.54 -5.71
C TYR A 131 -10.14 4.32 -6.98
N PRO A 132 -11.11 4.99 -7.64
CA PRO A 132 -10.81 5.75 -8.86
C PRO A 132 -9.93 6.98 -8.62
N VAL A 133 -9.79 7.40 -7.36
CA VAL A 133 -8.87 8.47 -6.94
C VAL A 133 -8.06 7.98 -5.75
N ILE A 134 -6.75 8.11 -5.85
CA ILE A 134 -5.79 7.76 -4.80
C ILE A 134 -4.96 9.01 -4.48
N ILE A 135 -4.99 9.43 -3.23
CA ILE A 135 -4.18 10.54 -2.70
C ILE A 135 -2.99 9.92 -1.98
N LEU A 136 -1.80 10.31 -2.37
CA LEU A 136 -0.53 9.82 -1.85
C LEU A 136 0.11 10.93 -1.03
N ASP A 137 0.19 10.74 0.27
CA ASP A 137 0.84 11.66 1.19
C ASP A 137 2.30 11.27 1.43
N GLU A 138 3.16 12.27 1.69
CA GLU A 138 4.61 12.09 1.87
C GLU A 138 5.25 11.31 0.70
N PHE A 139 4.84 11.68 -0.52
CA PHE A 139 5.24 10.94 -1.73
C PHE A 139 6.76 10.93 -1.95
N GLN A 140 7.48 11.93 -1.44
CA GLN A 140 8.95 12.01 -1.49
C GLN A 140 9.64 10.85 -0.74
N ASP A 141 8.94 10.14 0.14
CA ASP A 141 9.46 9.04 0.95
C ASP A 141 9.26 7.66 0.31
N THR A 142 8.71 7.59 -0.91
CA THR A 142 8.50 6.33 -1.62
C THR A 142 9.82 5.75 -2.14
N ASN A 143 10.03 4.46 -1.92
CA ASN A 143 11.12 3.71 -2.55
C ASN A 143 10.70 3.19 -3.94
N MET A 144 11.66 2.60 -4.69
CA MET A 144 11.42 2.12 -6.06
C MET A 144 10.34 1.04 -6.17
N ASP A 145 10.21 0.14 -5.20
CA ASP A 145 9.18 -0.90 -5.22
C ASP A 145 7.79 -0.30 -4.97
N GLU A 146 7.68 0.63 -4.03
CA GLU A 146 6.47 1.40 -3.76
C GLU A 146 6.09 2.27 -4.97
N TRP A 147 7.06 2.93 -5.60
CA TRP A 147 6.85 3.69 -6.83
C TRP A 147 6.33 2.82 -7.98
N ASN A 148 6.87 1.62 -8.16
CA ASN A 148 6.39 0.69 -9.17
C ASN A 148 4.93 0.28 -8.93
N LEU A 149 4.56 0.01 -7.67
CA LEU A 149 3.17 -0.26 -7.30
C LEU A 149 2.25 0.93 -7.61
N ILE A 150 2.68 2.15 -7.26
CA ILE A 150 1.93 3.37 -7.52
C ILE A 150 1.71 3.56 -9.04
N LYS A 151 2.72 3.32 -9.87
CA LYS A 151 2.56 3.38 -11.34
C LYS A 151 1.52 2.38 -11.86
N ILE A 152 1.50 1.16 -11.30
CA ILE A 152 0.53 0.13 -11.67
C ILE A 152 -0.89 0.59 -11.32
N LEU A 153 -1.11 1.12 -10.12
CA LEU A 153 -2.40 1.68 -9.71
C LEU A 153 -2.80 2.90 -10.56
N GLY A 154 -1.84 3.78 -10.84
CA GLY A 154 -2.03 4.98 -11.65
C GLY A 154 -2.34 4.72 -13.13
N SER A 155 -2.19 3.47 -13.59
CA SER A 155 -2.62 3.10 -14.95
C SER A 155 -4.14 3.15 -15.15
N GLU A 156 -4.91 3.05 -14.07
CA GLU A 156 -6.39 3.00 -14.11
C GLU A 156 -7.06 3.93 -13.08
N SER A 157 -6.32 4.39 -12.05
CA SER A 157 -6.80 5.36 -11.04
C SER A 157 -6.14 6.72 -11.21
N LYS A 158 -6.84 7.80 -10.88
CA LYS A 158 -6.26 9.13 -10.82
C LYS A 158 -5.42 9.27 -9.56
N LEU A 159 -4.13 9.56 -9.72
CA LEU A 159 -3.23 9.82 -8.61
C LEU A 159 -3.13 11.31 -8.30
N ILE A 160 -3.09 11.63 -7.01
CA ILE A 160 -2.80 12.98 -6.49
C ILE A 160 -1.67 12.80 -5.48
N ALA A 161 -0.45 13.18 -5.85
CA ALA A 161 0.69 13.13 -4.95
C ALA A 161 0.81 14.44 -4.17
N LEU A 162 0.95 14.32 -2.86
CA LEU A 162 1.31 15.39 -1.95
C LEU A 162 2.74 15.14 -1.52
N ALA A 163 3.63 16.05 -1.84
CA ALA A 163 5.05 15.92 -1.54
C ALA A 163 5.58 17.28 -1.09
N ASP A 164 6.44 17.26 -0.07
CA ASP A 164 7.23 18.40 0.33
C ASP A 164 8.71 18.08 0.06
N PRO A 165 9.29 18.65 -1.02
CA PRO A 165 10.68 18.37 -1.38
C PRO A 165 11.69 18.81 -0.32
N GLU A 166 11.31 19.74 0.58
CA GLU A 166 12.18 20.25 1.65
C GLU A 166 12.19 19.32 2.88
N GLN A 167 11.25 18.36 2.95
CA GLN A 167 11.10 17.42 4.08
C GLN A 167 11.59 16.01 3.77
N ARG A 168 12.51 15.82 2.83
CA ARG A 168 13.15 14.52 2.56
C ARG A 168 13.99 14.07 3.76
N ILE A 169 13.39 13.29 4.66
CA ILE A 169 14.04 12.75 5.87
C ILE A 169 14.40 11.25 5.75
N TYR A 170 13.96 10.58 4.69
CA TYR A 170 14.12 9.14 4.51
C TYR A 170 15.01 8.74 3.33
N ASP A 171 16.08 9.50 3.06
CA ASP A 171 17.08 9.17 2.02
C ASP A 171 17.64 7.73 2.17
N PHE A 172 17.68 7.23 3.41
CA PHE A 172 18.13 5.86 3.70
C PHE A 172 17.17 4.76 3.20
N ARG A 173 15.94 5.10 2.79
CA ARG A 173 14.97 4.16 2.20
C ARG A 173 15.15 3.98 0.69
N GLY A 174 16.14 4.66 0.07
CA GLY A 174 16.38 4.61 -1.37
C GLY A 174 15.30 5.34 -2.18
N ALA A 175 14.77 6.42 -1.65
CA ALA A 175 13.92 7.35 -2.38
C ALA A 175 14.83 8.27 -3.22
N ASP A 176 14.75 8.21 -4.55
CA ASP A 176 15.45 9.07 -5.52
C ASP A 176 14.54 10.17 -6.06
#